data_b726bd8b504153608e14161ab0112a40
#
_entry.id   b726bd8b504153608e14161ab0112a40
#
_cell.length_a   1.000
_cell.length_b   1.000
_cell.length_c   1.000
_cell.angle_alpha   90.00
_cell.angle_beta   90.00
_cell.angle_gamma   90.00
#
_symmetry.space_group_name_H-M   'P 1'
#
loop_
_entity.id
_entity.type
_entity.pdbx_description
1 polymer ?
#
loop_
_entity_poly.entity_id
_entity_poly.type
_entity_poly.pdbx_seq_one_letter_code
_entity_poly.pdbx_strand_id
1 'polypeptide(L)'
;MFGSGRGPGGGGGMPMPVEMQRAQKIMADAEAHPADALAQASTISDPNLQANVLGGIARAAWKKNSSVAKSALEKMLDVTSRMQPDQQIMSLRNAANLYVQMDETDDAKKVVERGLAAAEKVYKADTNGDDPNKALKAYWPSTEAYRSFLRIAGQISPPWAMTLLKDISDPEIKVAAQTSLASAWLDVPAGATTIVSSHKDGTRMMMSDDRRN
;
A
#
# COMPACT_ATOMS: atom_id res chain seq x y z
N MET A 1 -1.22 9.89 58.57
CA MET A 1 -1.89 10.77 57.62
C MET A 1 -0.99 10.87 56.38
N PHE A 2 -1.29 10.11 55.33
CA PHE A 2 -0.58 10.15 54.04
C PHE A 2 -1.54 10.75 53.01
N GLY A 3 -1.25 11.97 52.57
CA GLY A 3 -2.00 12.70 51.56
C GLY A 3 -1.65 12.20 50.17
N SER A 4 -2.61 11.58 49.49
CA SER A 4 -2.52 11.19 48.07
C SER A 4 -2.74 12.40 47.20
N GLY A 5 -1.65 13.04 46.73
CA GLY A 5 -1.69 14.06 45.69
C GLY A 5 -1.87 13.42 44.33
N ARG A 6 -3.10 13.33 43.81
CA ARG A 6 -3.40 13.09 42.41
C ARG A 6 -3.16 14.40 41.65
N GLY A 7 -2.02 14.51 40.95
CA GLY A 7 -1.81 15.54 39.97
C GLY A 7 -2.71 15.31 38.77
N PRO A 8 -3.41 16.34 38.23
CA PRO A 8 -4.13 16.22 36.96
C PRO A 8 -3.10 16.19 35.86
N GLY A 9 -2.85 15.01 35.28
CA GLY A 9 -2.10 14.86 34.07
C GLY A 9 -2.89 15.45 32.91
N GLY A 10 -2.70 16.75 32.67
CA GLY A 10 -3.18 17.43 31.50
C GLY A 10 -2.38 16.96 30.29
N GLY A 11 -2.87 15.96 29.59
CA GLY A 11 -2.42 15.61 28.25
C GLY A 11 -2.81 16.72 27.29
N GLY A 12 -1.98 17.77 27.23
CA GLY A 12 -2.08 18.81 26.20
C GLY A 12 -1.76 18.19 24.83
N GLY A 13 -2.78 17.62 24.17
CA GLY A 13 -2.66 17.20 22.78
C GLY A 13 -2.26 18.42 21.95
N MET A 14 -1.15 18.33 21.24
CA MET A 14 -0.77 19.37 20.29
C MET A 14 -1.96 19.61 19.33
N PRO A 15 -2.32 20.88 19.02
CA PRO A 15 -3.40 21.15 18.08
C PRO A 15 -3.04 20.53 16.74
N MET A 16 -3.99 19.76 16.19
CA MET A 16 -3.83 19.10 14.91
C MET A 16 -3.58 20.15 13.83
N PRO A 17 -2.61 19.94 12.90
CA PRO A 17 -2.35 20.86 11.80
C PRO A 17 -3.65 21.16 11.02
N VAL A 18 -3.81 22.40 10.59
CA VAL A 18 -5.03 22.87 9.90
C VAL A 18 -5.33 22.04 8.65
N GLU A 19 -4.30 21.66 7.90
CA GLU A 19 -4.48 20.78 6.71
C GLU A 19 -5.01 19.41 7.08
N MET A 20 -4.57 18.81 8.17
CA MET A 20 -5.06 17.52 8.65
C MET A 20 -6.54 17.61 9.07
N GLN A 21 -6.94 18.71 9.74
CA GLN A 21 -8.35 18.95 10.09
C GLN A 21 -9.22 19.09 8.83
N ARG A 22 -8.71 19.83 7.82
CA ARG A 22 -9.39 19.97 6.52
C ARG A 22 -9.53 18.61 5.83
N ALA A 23 -8.46 17.81 5.77
CA ALA A 23 -8.49 16.48 5.19
C ALA A 23 -9.52 15.57 5.86
N GLN A 24 -9.58 15.58 7.19
CA GLN A 24 -10.57 14.81 7.94
C GLN A 24 -12.01 15.24 7.61
N LYS A 25 -12.25 16.56 7.51
CA LYS A 25 -13.58 17.07 7.13
C LYS A 25 -13.96 16.61 5.73
N ILE A 26 -13.08 16.75 4.73
CA ILE A 26 -13.32 16.29 3.36
C ILE A 26 -13.63 14.80 3.33
N MET A 27 -12.88 13.98 4.09
CA MET A 27 -13.13 12.54 4.15
C MET A 27 -14.44 12.17 4.84
N ALA A 28 -14.85 12.91 5.87
CA ALA A 28 -16.15 12.72 6.53
C ALA A 28 -17.31 13.03 5.57
N ASP A 29 -17.17 14.05 4.74
CA ASP A 29 -18.17 14.46 3.76
C ASP A 29 -18.21 13.54 2.52
N ALA A 30 -17.12 12.80 2.25
CA ALA A 30 -16.95 12.03 1.01
C ALA A 30 -18.01 10.93 0.80
N GLU A 31 -18.56 10.38 1.86
CA GLU A 31 -19.58 9.32 1.76
C GLU A 31 -20.95 9.88 1.32
N ALA A 32 -21.30 11.07 1.81
CA ALA A 32 -22.57 11.73 1.50
C ALA A 32 -22.48 12.58 0.22
N HIS A 33 -21.37 13.29 0.02
CA HIS A 33 -21.17 14.26 -1.05
C HIS A 33 -19.81 14.06 -1.76
N PRO A 34 -19.60 12.91 -2.45
CA PRO A 34 -18.29 12.57 -3.00
C PRO A 34 -17.80 13.54 -4.08
N ALA A 35 -18.69 14.18 -4.85
CA ALA A 35 -18.31 15.15 -5.87
C ALA A 35 -17.77 16.45 -5.24
N ASP A 36 -18.39 16.92 -4.17
CA ASP A 36 -17.95 18.11 -3.45
C ASP A 36 -16.65 17.86 -2.71
N ALA A 37 -16.51 16.67 -2.10
CA ALA A 37 -15.27 16.23 -1.47
C ALA A 37 -14.12 16.19 -2.49
N LEU A 38 -14.38 15.68 -3.71
CA LEU A 38 -13.40 15.64 -4.80
C LEU A 38 -12.94 17.03 -5.25
N ALA A 39 -13.87 18.00 -5.31
CA ALA A 39 -13.54 19.38 -5.62
C ALA A 39 -12.67 20.01 -4.53
N GLN A 40 -12.99 19.75 -3.25
CA GLN A 40 -12.24 20.28 -2.11
C GLN A 40 -10.86 19.65 -1.94
N ALA A 41 -10.65 18.38 -2.36
CA ALA A 41 -9.37 17.67 -2.22
C ALA A 41 -8.19 18.42 -2.90
N SER A 42 -8.46 19.21 -3.95
CA SER A 42 -7.45 20.04 -4.61
C SER A 42 -6.89 21.18 -3.75
N THR A 43 -7.54 21.51 -2.63
CA THR A 43 -7.08 22.56 -1.70
C THR A 43 -6.03 22.09 -0.70
N ILE A 44 -5.71 20.79 -0.70
CA ILE A 44 -4.69 20.18 0.16
C ILE A 44 -3.33 20.37 -0.54
N SER A 45 -2.37 20.99 0.14
CA SER A 45 -1.05 21.31 -0.42
C SER A 45 -0.07 20.15 -0.31
N ASP A 46 -0.15 19.36 0.78
CA ASP A 46 0.73 18.21 0.98
C ASP A 46 0.33 17.06 0.03
N PRO A 47 1.23 16.61 -0.88
CA PRO A 47 0.89 15.59 -1.87
C PRO A 47 0.51 14.23 -1.25
N ASN A 48 1.14 13.84 -0.13
CA ASN A 48 0.85 12.58 0.53
C ASN A 48 -0.56 12.61 1.15
N LEU A 49 -0.88 13.72 1.83
CA LEU A 49 -2.20 13.91 2.42
C LEU A 49 -3.27 14.02 1.33
N GLN A 50 -2.99 14.75 0.26
CA GLN A 50 -3.90 14.89 -0.89
C GLN A 50 -4.19 13.54 -1.55
N ALA A 51 -3.16 12.72 -1.82
CA ALA A 51 -3.35 11.39 -2.39
C ALA A 51 -4.15 10.47 -1.46
N ASN A 52 -3.92 10.53 -0.15
CA ASN A 52 -4.69 9.76 0.82
C ASN A 52 -6.16 10.15 0.84
N VAL A 53 -6.47 11.45 0.79
CA VAL A 53 -7.84 11.95 0.74
C VAL A 53 -8.52 11.53 -0.57
N LEU A 54 -7.84 11.68 -1.71
CA LEU A 54 -8.38 11.26 -3.01
C LEU A 54 -8.66 9.75 -3.06
N GLY A 55 -7.77 8.93 -2.50
CA GLY A 55 -7.99 7.49 -2.36
C GLY A 55 -9.17 7.15 -1.44
N GLY A 56 -9.35 7.93 -0.36
CA GLY A 56 -10.51 7.81 0.53
C GLY A 56 -11.83 8.14 -0.18
N ILE A 57 -11.86 9.25 -0.93
CA ILE A 57 -13.03 9.66 -1.73
C ILE A 57 -13.36 8.59 -2.78
N ALA A 58 -12.36 8.08 -3.50
CA ALA A 58 -12.57 7.03 -4.48
C ALA A 58 -13.21 5.78 -3.84
N ARG A 59 -12.72 5.37 -2.67
CA ARG A 59 -13.27 4.23 -1.92
C ARG A 59 -14.69 4.48 -1.43
N ALA A 60 -15.01 5.68 -0.97
CA ALA A 60 -16.35 6.03 -0.52
C ALA A 60 -17.36 6.08 -1.69
N ALA A 61 -16.91 6.53 -2.86
CA ALA A 61 -17.77 6.76 -4.02
C ALA A 61 -18.00 5.52 -4.90
N TRP A 62 -17.07 4.55 -4.96
CA TRP A 62 -17.02 3.55 -6.04
C TRP A 62 -18.32 2.74 -6.24
N LYS A 63 -19.03 2.40 -5.16
CA LYS A 63 -20.31 1.64 -5.26
C LYS A 63 -21.49 2.52 -5.66
N LYS A 64 -21.46 3.81 -5.31
CA LYS A 64 -22.59 4.74 -5.49
C LYS A 64 -22.43 5.62 -6.72
N ASN A 65 -21.18 5.98 -7.04
CA ASN A 65 -20.83 6.90 -8.12
C ASN A 65 -19.44 6.55 -8.67
N SER A 66 -19.39 5.54 -9.55
CA SER A 66 -18.15 5.04 -10.15
C SER A 66 -17.39 6.11 -10.94
N SER A 67 -18.08 7.07 -11.56
CA SER A 67 -17.42 8.15 -12.31
C SER A 67 -16.64 9.08 -11.39
N VAL A 68 -17.19 9.45 -10.23
CA VAL A 68 -16.46 10.24 -9.23
C VAL A 68 -15.30 9.43 -8.64
N ALA A 69 -15.49 8.13 -8.38
CA ALA A 69 -14.41 7.28 -7.91
C ALA A 69 -13.25 7.20 -8.91
N LYS A 70 -13.56 7.04 -10.19
CA LYS A 70 -12.56 7.01 -11.27
C LYS A 70 -11.80 8.34 -11.37
N SER A 71 -12.52 9.47 -11.38
CA SER A 71 -11.92 10.80 -11.39
C SER A 71 -11.03 11.07 -10.16
N ALA A 72 -11.43 10.57 -8.99
CA ALA A 72 -10.61 10.67 -7.78
C ALA A 72 -9.32 9.85 -7.89
N LEU A 73 -9.39 8.64 -8.44
CA LEU A 73 -8.20 7.80 -8.70
C LEU A 73 -7.26 8.44 -9.74
N GLU A 74 -7.79 8.98 -10.82
CA GLU A 74 -6.98 9.67 -11.85
C GLU A 74 -6.22 10.85 -11.23
N LYS A 75 -6.90 11.70 -10.45
CA LYS A 75 -6.26 12.81 -9.72
C LYS A 75 -5.24 12.30 -8.69
N MET A 76 -5.55 11.21 -7.97
CA MET A 76 -4.61 10.60 -7.04
C MET A 76 -3.34 10.15 -7.74
N LEU A 77 -3.45 9.51 -8.91
CA LEU A 77 -2.33 9.06 -9.72
C LEU A 77 -1.50 10.22 -10.28
N ASP A 78 -2.13 11.35 -10.63
CA ASP A 78 -1.44 12.58 -11.03
C ASP A 78 -0.62 13.16 -9.87
N VAL A 79 -1.23 13.31 -8.69
CA VAL A 79 -0.53 13.77 -7.48
C VAL A 79 0.63 12.83 -7.14
N THR A 80 0.39 11.51 -7.15
CA THR A 80 1.38 10.49 -6.84
C THR A 80 2.59 10.56 -7.78
N SER A 81 2.40 10.93 -9.05
CA SER A 81 3.52 11.05 -10.01
C SER A 81 4.58 12.07 -9.62
N ARG A 82 4.24 13.02 -8.76
CA ARG A 82 5.12 14.10 -8.26
C ARG A 82 5.82 13.78 -6.95
N MET A 83 5.50 12.62 -6.33
CA MET A 83 6.10 12.16 -5.08
C MET A 83 7.42 11.42 -5.31
N GLN A 84 8.18 11.23 -4.24
CA GLN A 84 9.34 10.33 -4.27
C GLN A 84 8.90 8.86 -4.47
N PRO A 85 9.74 8.00 -5.07
CA PRO A 85 9.37 6.62 -5.41
C PRO A 85 8.87 5.78 -4.22
N ASP A 86 9.46 5.92 -3.05
CA ASP A 86 9.05 5.25 -1.81
C ASP A 86 7.64 5.69 -1.37
N GLN A 87 7.34 6.98 -1.47
CA GLN A 87 6.03 7.55 -1.16
C GLN A 87 4.96 7.14 -2.17
N GLN A 88 5.34 6.93 -3.45
CA GLN A 88 4.42 6.49 -4.50
C GLN A 88 3.84 5.11 -4.24
N ILE A 89 4.63 4.18 -3.67
CA ILE A 89 4.29 2.75 -3.57
C ILE A 89 2.94 2.52 -2.89
N MET A 90 2.70 3.18 -1.76
CA MET A 90 1.45 2.99 -1.01
C MET A 90 0.23 3.50 -1.79
N SER A 91 0.34 4.67 -2.41
CA SER A 91 -0.73 5.27 -3.21
C SER A 91 -1.04 4.42 -4.44
N LEU A 92 -0.02 3.96 -5.18
CA LEU A 92 -0.17 3.10 -6.34
C LEU A 92 -0.79 1.75 -5.97
N ARG A 93 -0.37 1.14 -4.86
CA ARG A 93 -0.98 -0.10 -4.36
C ARG A 93 -2.47 0.07 -4.03
N ASN A 94 -2.83 1.16 -3.35
CA ASN A 94 -4.22 1.46 -3.02
C ASN A 94 -5.06 1.68 -4.28
N ALA A 95 -4.53 2.41 -5.27
CA ALA A 95 -5.21 2.62 -6.55
C ALA A 95 -5.40 1.31 -7.32
N ALA A 96 -4.34 0.47 -7.43
CA ALA A 96 -4.42 -0.81 -8.13
C ALA A 96 -5.49 -1.73 -7.50
N ASN A 97 -5.51 -1.85 -6.17
CA ASN A 97 -6.53 -2.62 -5.47
C ASN A 97 -7.95 -2.10 -5.73
N LEU A 98 -8.14 -0.78 -5.76
CA LEU A 98 -9.47 -0.22 -5.99
C LEU A 98 -9.90 -0.39 -7.44
N TYR A 99 -9.01 -0.25 -8.43
CA TYR A 99 -9.32 -0.58 -9.82
C TYR A 99 -9.71 -2.07 -10.00
N VAL A 100 -9.03 -2.99 -9.28
CA VAL A 100 -9.44 -4.41 -9.27
C VAL A 100 -10.85 -4.58 -8.69
N GLN A 101 -11.17 -3.90 -7.57
CA GLN A 101 -12.52 -3.95 -6.98
C GLN A 101 -13.60 -3.35 -7.88
N MET A 102 -13.23 -2.39 -8.75
CA MET A 102 -14.12 -1.75 -9.72
C MET A 102 -14.22 -2.54 -11.04
N ASP A 103 -13.52 -3.67 -11.17
CA ASP A 103 -13.40 -4.46 -12.41
C ASP A 103 -12.74 -3.70 -13.58
N GLU A 104 -11.98 -2.66 -13.27
CA GLU A 104 -11.22 -1.83 -14.24
C GLU A 104 -9.83 -2.44 -14.45
N THR A 105 -9.82 -3.63 -15.04
CA THR A 105 -8.63 -4.48 -15.16
C THR A 105 -7.45 -3.80 -15.89
N ASP A 106 -7.71 -3.08 -16.96
CA ASP A 106 -6.65 -2.44 -17.76
C ASP A 106 -5.99 -1.27 -17.03
N ASP A 107 -6.78 -0.51 -16.28
CA ASP A 107 -6.24 0.57 -15.45
C ASP A 107 -5.49 0.00 -14.24
N ALA A 108 -5.99 -1.10 -13.64
CA ALA A 108 -5.27 -1.82 -12.60
C ALA A 108 -3.89 -2.30 -13.07
N LYS A 109 -3.79 -2.87 -14.28
CA LYS A 109 -2.50 -3.31 -14.87
C LYS A 109 -1.52 -2.15 -15.02
N LYS A 110 -1.96 -1.02 -15.60
CA LYS A 110 -1.11 0.17 -15.75
C LYS A 110 -0.56 0.66 -14.40
N VAL A 111 -1.40 0.64 -13.36
CA VAL A 111 -0.99 1.08 -12.03
C VAL A 111 -0.02 0.08 -11.39
N VAL A 112 -0.21 -1.23 -11.57
CA VAL A 112 0.74 -2.26 -11.12
C VAL A 112 2.10 -2.07 -11.80
N GLU A 113 2.16 -1.85 -13.09
CA GLU A 113 3.41 -1.60 -13.83
C GLU A 113 4.13 -0.34 -13.31
N ARG A 114 3.39 0.75 -13.07
CA ARG A 114 3.95 1.95 -12.43
C ARG A 114 4.47 1.67 -11.03
N GLY A 115 3.76 0.84 -10.27
CA GLY A 115 4.17 0.43 -8.93
C GLY A 115 5.46 -0.38 -8.92
N LEU A 116 5.60 -1.32 -9.85
CA LEU A 116 6.83 -2.10 -10.03
C LEU A 116 8.01 -1.21 -10.47
N ALA A 117 7.76 -0.24 -11.35
CA ALA A 117 8.78 0.74 -11.74
C ALA A 117 9.21 1.63 -10.55
N ALA A 118 8.31 1.99 -9.65
CA ALA A 118 8.64 2.69 -8.40
C ALA A 118 9.46 1.79 -7.46
N ALA A 119 9.07 0.52 -7.32
CA ALA A 119 9.79 -0.46 -6.52
C ALA A 119 11.24 -0.66 -7.01
N GLU A 120 11.44 -0.69 -8.32
CA GLU A 120 12.77 -0.80 -8.94
C GLU A 120 13.65 0.42 -8.61
N LYS A 121 13.09 1.63 -8.61
CA LYS A 121 13.82 2.85 -8.21
C LYS A 121 14.22 2.81 -6.74
N VAL A 122 13.32 2.37 -5.86
CA VAL A 122 13.61 2.21 -4.43
C VAL A 122 14.68 1.13 -4.23
N TYR A 123 14.59 0.00 -4.93
CA TYR A 123 15.59 -1.06 -4.88
C TYR A 123 16.99 -0.57 -5.25
N LYS A 124 17.10 0.22 -6.33
CA LYS A 124 18.38 0.82 -6.73
C LYS A 124 18.94 1.77 -5.66
N ALA A 125 18.08 2.53 -5.00
CA ALA A 125 18.48 3.39 -3.89
C ALA A 125 18.93 2.54 -2.67
N ASP A 126 18.19 1.49 -2.35
CA ASP A 126 18.50 0.56 -1.26
C ASP A 126 19.85 -0.16 -1.47
N THR A 127 20.20 -0.48 -2.72
CA THR A 127 21.44 -1.21 -3.06
C THR A 127 22.67 -0.32 -3.13
N ASN A 128 22.53 0.98 -3.38
CA ASN A 128 23.65 1.91 -3.58
C ASN A 128 24.35 2.37 -2.27
N GLY A 129 23.93 1.92 -1.11
CA GLY A 129 24.55 2.27 0.17
C GLY A 129 25.38 1.13 0.75
N ASP A 130 26.61 1.45 1.24
CA ASP A 130 27.53 0.51 1.90
C ASP A 130 27.21 0.33 3.39
N ASP A 131 25.94 0.23 3.78
CA ASP A 131 25.58 -0.02 5.18
C ASP A 131 25.76 -1.51 5.53
N PRO A 132 26.76 -1.88 6.34
CA PRO A 132 26.99 -3.27 6.75
C PRO A 132 25.85 -3.82 7.63
N ASN A 133 24.99 -2.96 8.18
CA ASN A 133 23.83 -3.34 8.98
C ASN A 133 22.55 -3.42 8.16
N LYS A 134 22.63 -3.43 6.82
CA LYS A 134 21.44 -3.59 5.99
C LYS A 134 20.69 -4.84 6.41
N ALA A 135 19.45 -4.65 6.84
CA ALA A 135 18.50 -5.72 7.07
C ALA A 135 18.47 -6.67 5.86
N LEU A 136 18.16 -7.94 6.10
CA LEU A 136 17.96 -8.91 5.01
C LEU A 136 17.04 -8.29 3.94
N LYS A 137 17.39 -8.47 2.68
CA LYS A 137 16.63 -7.95 1.52
C LYS A 137 15.13 -8.28 1.58
N ALA A 138 14.77 -9.39 2.22
CA ALA A 138 13.38 -9.78 2.45
C ALA A 138 12.54 -8.73 3.19
N TYR A 139 13.16 -7.83 3.94
CA TYR A 139 12.51 -6.77 4.71
C TYR A 139 12.67 -5.37 4.10
N TRP A 140 13.29 -5.25 2.94
CA TRP A 140 13.43 -3.95 2.30
C TRP A 140 12.07 -3.43 1.81
N PRO A 141 11.87 -2.11 1.83
CA PRO A 141 10.64 -1.49 1.30
C PRO A 141 10.38 -1.86 -0.17
N SER A 142 11.44 -1.97 -0.98
CA SER A 142 11.35 -2.41 -2.37
C SER A 142 10.84 -3.86 -2.48
N THR A 143 11.31 -4.78 -1.65
CA THR A 143 10.84 -6.17 -1.65
C THR A 143 9.36 -6.27 -1.30
N GLU A 144 8.90 -5.52 -0.29
CA GLU A 144 7.48 -5.49 0.07
C GLU A 144 6.62 -4.87 -1.05
N ALA A 145 7.16 -3.89 -1.77
CA ALA A 145 6.49 -3.34 -2.94
C ALA A 145 6.33 -4.40 -4.06
N TYR A 146 7.40 -5.12 -4.42
CA TYR A 146 7.33 -6.21 -5.40
C TYR A 146 6.31 -7.27 -4.99
N ARG A 147 6.35 -7.72 -3.74
CA ARG A 147 5.40 -8.71 -3.19
C ARG A 147 3.95 -8.25 -3.35
N SER A 148 3.66 -7.02 -2.96
CA SER A 148 2.30 -6.49 -2.99
C SER A 148 1.78 -6.29 -4.42
N PHE A 149 2.59 -5.77 -5.35
CA PHE A 149 2.17 -5.57 -6.74
C PHE A 149 2.03 -6.89 -7.50
N LEU A 150 2.93 -7.87 -7.29
CA LEU A 150 2.80 -9.19 -7.91
C LEU A 150 1.58 -9.96 -7.38
N ARG A 151 1.24 -9.77 -6.10
CA ARG A 151 -0.01 -10.32 -5.56
C ARG A 151 -1.23 -9.75 -6.27
N ILE A 152 -1.28 -8.43 -6.46
CA ILE A 152 -2.37 -7.78 -7.22
C ILE A 152 -2.39 -8.28 -8.67
N ALA A 153 -1.22 -8.36 -9.33
CA ALA A 153 -1.11 -8.91 -10.67
C ALA A 153 -1.65 -10.34 -10.78
N GLY A 154 -1.36 -11.17 -9.77
CA GLY A 154 -1.88 -12.55 -9.68
C GLY A 154 -3.40 -12.64 -9.56
N GLN A 155 -4.03 -11.68 -8.88
CA GLN A 155 -5.48 -11.57 -8.82
C GLN A 155 -6.10 -11.15 -10.16
N ILE A 156 -5.41 -10.29 -10.93
CA ILE A 156 -5.86 -9.84 -12.24
C ILE A 156 -5.69 -10.93 -13.28
N SER A 157 -4.48 -11.49 -13.42
CA SER A 157 -4.14 -12.48 -14.42
C SER A 157 -2.89 -13.27 -14.03
N PRO A 158 -3.02 -14.54 -13.61
CA PRO A 158 -1.88 -15.39 -13.30
C PRO A 158 -0.81 -15.45 -14.41
N PRO A 159 -1.16 -15.63 -15.70
CA PRO A 159 -0.16 -15.65 -16.77
C PRO A 159 0.62 -14.34 -16.89
N TRP A 160 -0.06 -13.19 -16.77
CA TRP A 160 0.59 -11.87 -16.79
C TRP A 160 1.50 -11.65 -15.57
N ALA A 161 1.06 -12.02 -14.38
CA ALA A 161 1.88 -11.94 -13.18
C ALA A 161 3.18 -12.77 -13.30
N MET A 162 3.11 -13.94 -13.96
CA MET A 162 4.27 -14.76 -14.24
C MET A 162 5.24 -14.11 -15.24
N THR A 163 4.76 -13.29 -16.19
CA THR A 163 5.65 -12.52 -17.06
C THR A 163 6.37 -11.42 -16.28
N LEU A 164 5.66 -10.66 -15.44
CA LEU A 164 6.27 -9.63 -14.58
C LEU A 164 7.31 -10.21 -13.61
N LEU A 165 7.04 -11.41 -13.06
CA LEU A 165 7.97 -12.10 -12.18
C LEU A 165 9.31 -12.46 -12.86
N LYS A 166 9.30 -12.76 -14.16
CA LYS A 166 10.52 -13.09 -14.92
C LYS A 166 11.48 -11.92 -14.99
N ASP A 167 10.95 -10.70 -15.03
CA ASP A 167 11.72 -9.46 -15.19
C ASP A 167 12.46 -9.05 -13.91
N ILE A 168 12.14 -9.68 -12.76
CA ILE A 168 12.86 -9.46 -11.51
C ILE A 168 14.22 -10.16 -11.58
N SER A 169 15.29 -9.37 -11.57
CA SER A 169 16.67 -9.87 -11.69
C SER A 169 17.23 -10.38 -10.36
N ASP A 170 16.87 -9.75 -9.24
CA ASP A 170 17.38 -10.17 -7.91
C ASP A 170 16.70 -11.46 -7.44
N PRO A 171 17.47 -12.54 -7.16
CA PRO A 171 16.92 -13.84 -6.82
C PRO A 171 16.17 -13.85 -5.47
N GLU A 172 16.62 -13.07 -4.47
CA GLU A 172 15.96 -13.03 -3.16
C GLU A 172 14.62 -12.32 -3.23
N ILE A 173 14.55 -11.19 -3.95
CA ILE A 173 13.31 -10.48 -4.22
C ILE A 173 12.36 -11.35 -5.04
N LYS A 174 12.90 -12.04 -6.05
CA LYS A 174 12.12 -12.95 -6.90
C LYS A 174 11.45 -14.06 -6.09
N VAL A 175 12.18 -14.71 -5.17
CA VAL A 175 11.62 -15.72 -4.28
C VAL A 175 10.54 -15.15 -3.37
N ALA A 176 10.78 -13.97 -2.77
CA ALA A 176 9.78 -13.30 -1.94
C ALA A 176 8.51 -12.96 -2.72
N ALA A 177 8.65 -12.49 -3.96
CA ALA A 177 7.55 -12.18 -4.86
C ALA A 177 6.79 -13.44 -5.31
N GLN A 178 7.49 -14.54 -5.61
CA GLN A 178 6.89 -15.85 -5.91
C GLN A 178 6.01 -16.36 -4.78
N THR A 179 6.49 -16.26 -3.54
CA THR A 179 5.73 -16.65 -2.35
C THR A 179 4.43 -15.86 -2.23
N SER A 180 4.49 -14.55 -2.46
CA SER A 180 3.30 -13.68 -2.43
C SER A 180 2.32 -13.99 -3.55
N LEU A 181 2.82 -14.31 -4.73
CA LEU A 181 1.99 -14.71 -5.87
C LEU A 181 1.30 -16.05 -5.62
N ALA A 182 2.02 -17.04 -5.09
CA ALA A 182 1.44 -18.32 -4.69
C ALA A 182 0.36 -18.16 -3.62
N SER A 183 0.57 -17.27 -2.64
CA SER A 183 -0.44 -16.95 -1.62
C SER A 183 -1.71 -16.33 -2.23
N ALA A 184 -1.58 -15.51 -3.27
CA ALA A 184 -2.73 -14.94 -3.96
C ALA A 184 -3.59 -16.01 -4.68
N TRP A 185 -2.95 -17.06 -5.18
CA TRP A 185 -3.68 -18.16 -5.87
C TRP A 185 -4.31 -19.16 -4.92
N LEU A 186 -3.75 -19.31 -3.72
CA LEU A 186 -4.25 -20.23 -2.70
C LEU A 186 -5.33 -19.60 -1.81
N ASP A 187 -5.71 -18.36 -2.09
CA ASP A 187 -6.69 -17.59 -1.30
C ASP A 187 -6.32 -17.49 0.20
N VAL A 188 -5.01 -17.51 0.49
CA VAL A 188 -4.49 -17.39 1.86
C VAL A 188 -4.67 -15.96 2.33
N PRO A 189 -5.33 -15.70 3.48
CA PRO A 189 -5.56 -14.36 3.99
C PRO A 189 -4.28 -13.54 4.08
N ALA A 190 -4.38 -12.24 3.73
CA ALA A 190 -3.27 -11.30 3.89
C ALA A 190 -2.92 -11.21 5.38
N GLY A 191 -1.76 -11.69 5.76
CA GLY A 191 -1.31 -11.73 7.16
C GLY A 191 -0.81 -13.10 7.62
N ALA A 192 -1.07 -14.17 6.88
CA ALA A 192 -0.40 -15.43 7.12
C ALA A 192 1.09 -15.29 6.77
N THR A 193 1.93 -15.02 7.74
CA THR A 193 3.37 -14.94 7.56
C THR A 193 3.94 -16.35 7.60
N THR A 194 4.35 -16.88 6.46
CA THR A 194 5.15 -18.11 6.44
C THR A 194 6.57 -17.75 6.84
N ILE A 195 6.95 -18.03 8.07
CA ILE A 195 8.33 -17.90 8.52
C ILE A 195 9.06 -19.16 8.06
N VAL A 196 9.86 -19.03 7.01
CA VAL A 196 10.81 -20.08 6.63
C VAL A 196 12.08 -19.86 7.45
N SER A 197 12.24 -20.59 8.55
CA SER A 197 13.50 -20.62 9.27
C SER A 197 14.38 -21.73 8.69
N SER A 198 15.45 -21.36 8.00
CA SER A 198 16.50 -22.34 7.63
C SER A 198 17.40 -22.56 8.84
N HIS A 199 17.26 -23.70 9.51
CA HIS A 199 18.27 -24.20 10.44
C HIS A 199 19.22 -25.12 9.70
N LYS A 200 20.47 -25.20 10.14
CA LYS A 200 21.55 -25.99 9.55
C LYS A 200 21.21 -27.49 9.37
N ASP A 201 20.14 -27.96 9.95
CA ASP A 201 19.72 -29.38 10.00
C ASP A 201 18.35 -29.67 9.37
N GLY A 202 17.92 -28.90 8.39
CA GLY A 202 16.70 -29.18 7.63
C GLY A 202 15.60 -28.13 7.76
N THR A 203 14.91 -27.96 6.67
CA THR A 203 13.79 -27.03 6.54
C THR A 203 12.58 -27.55 7.31
N ARG A 204 12.17 -26.87 8.37
CA ARG A 204 10.91 -27.16 9.07
C ARG A 204 9.90 -26.08 8.73
N MET A 205 8.89 -26.43 7.96
CA MET A 205 7.71 -25.58 7.76
C MET A 205 6.86 -25.61 9.02
N MET A 206 6.68 -24.48 9.68
CA MET A 206 5.60 -24.31 10.65
C MET A 206 4.45 -23.58 9.96
N MET A 207 3.38 -24.30 9.67
CA MET A 207 2.08 -23.70 9.38
C MET A 207 1.43 -23.36 10.73
N SER A 208 1.23 -22.09 11.03
CA SER A 208 0.32 -21.72 12.11
C SER A 208 -1.11 -21.77 11.56
N ASP A 209 -1.83 -22.78 11.98
CA ASP A 209 -3.26 -22.94 11.72
C ASP A 209 -4.01 -22.09 12.76
N ASP A 210 -4.32 -20.85 12.42
CA ASP A 210 -5.18 -19.99 13.27
C ASP A 210 -6.62 -20.08 12.74
N ARG A 211 -7.20 -21.29 12.86
CA ARG A 211 -8.64 -21.46 12.80
C ARG A 211 -9.21 -21.17 14.16
N ARG A 212 -9.68 -19.97 14.36
CA ARG A 212 -10.70 -19.70 15.39
C ARG A 212 -11.83 -18.87 14.82
N ASN A 213 -12.96 -19.57 14.67
CA ASN A 213 -14.39 -19.16 14.68
C ASN A 213 -14.73 -17.77 14.17
#